data_7078efb8a0d789fd5ba503161a5b0b88
#
_entry.id   7078efb8a0d789fd5ba503161a5b0b88
#
_cell.length_a   1.000
_cell.length_b   1.000
_cell.length_c   1.000
_cell.angle_alpha   90.00
_cell.angle_beta   90.00
_cell.angle_gamma   90.00
#
_symmetry.space_group_name_H-M   'P 1'
#
loop_
_entity.id
_entity.type
_entity.pdbx_description
1 polymer ?
#
loop_
_entity_poly.entity_id
_entity_poly.type
_entity_poly.pdbx_seq_one_letter_code
_entity_poly.pdbx_strand_id
1 'polypeptide(L)'
;MQLARFLNGVFKKDGFILENANSQNYIIGTPKSDKPIKLKILDKKLHYKLLFQPDLYFGEAYTDGDIVIENGSLSDFLDLALMNFGRNDLNLFSYLINRLRGSYRYLTNFNFIKKSKMNVSHHYDISDDLYDLFLDPKRQYSCAYFKNENDKLEDAQNNKIQHIIKKLNIKPNQKVLDIGCGWGSLAIDIAQAANCEVTGITLSENQLSYCKKKVKELNLENQVTFKLIDYRQLDEKFDRIVSVGMFEHVGRKFYKRFFKQIDKLLNNDGISLIHTIGSVNPPRDPHPWITKYIFPGGYTPSLSEVTTPIEKAGLIVADIEVLRLHYSHTLRHWKENCINNREKIIEMFDEKFFRMWEFYLAGCEMAFKWGDQVVYQFQLTKNYTSTPVTRDYIYQ
;
A
#
# COMPACT_ATOMS: atom_id res chain seq x y z
N MET A 1 -30.73 -7.54 19.45
CA MET A 1 -30.49 -7.12 18.04
C MET A 1 -29.62 -8.16 17.34
N GLN A 2 -29.86 -8.49 16.05
CA GLN A 2 -29.13 -9.54 15.32
C GLN A 2 -27.63 -9.22 15.18
N LEU A 3 -27.29 -7.95 14.85
CA LEU A 3 -25.90 -7.50 14.76
C LEU A 3 -25.16 -7.70 16.08
N ALA A 4 -25.76 -7.34 17.23
CA ALA A 4 -25.14 -7.54 18.54
C ALA A 4 -24.89 -9.03 18.85
N ARG A 5 -25.81 -9.93 18.49
CA ARG A 5 -25.60 -11.39 18.64
C ARG A 5 -24.44 -11.90 17.81
N PHE A 6 -24.36 -11.45 16.54
CA PHE A 6 -23.26 -11.79 15.64
C PHE A 6 -21.91 -11.31 16.19
N LEU A 7 -21.83 -10.04 16.58
CA LEU A 7 -20.61 -9.45 17.12
C LEU A 7 -20.16 -10.15 18.44
N ASN A 8 -21.09 -10.51 19.32
CA ASN A 8 -20.76 -11.29 20.52
C ASN A 8 -20.21 -12.69 20.21
N GLY A 9 -20.51 -13.23 19.04
CA GLY A 9 -19.89 -14.46 18.52
C GLY A 9 -18.41 -14.27 18.15
N VAL A 10 -18.02 -13.07 17.75
CA VAL A 10 -16.68 -12.74 17.21
C VAL A 10 -15.76 -12.14 18.27
N PHE A 11 -16.25 -11.19 19.08
CA PHE A 11 -15.45 -10.49 20.08
C PHE A 11 -15.24 -11.37 21.31
N LYS A 12 -14.06 -12.01 21.41
CA LYS A 12 -13.68 -12.93 22.48
C LYS A 12 -12.52 -12.46 23.35
N LYS A 13 -11.67 -11.57 22.84
CA LYS A 13 -10.46 -11.10 23.53
C LYS A 13 -10.69 -9.86 24.37
N ASP A 14 -11.58 -8.97 23.91
CA ASP A 14 -11.98 -7.73 24.56
C ASP A 14 -13.35 -7.33 24.00
N GLY A 15 -13.89 -6.15 24.40
CA GLY A 15 -15.23 -5.74 23.99
C GLY A 15 -15.45 -4.24 23.93
N PHE A 16 -16.67 -3.84 23.55
CA PHE A 16 -17.11 -2.45 23.43
C PHE A 16 -18.63 -2.33 23.68
N ILE A 17 -19.13 -1.11 23.75
CA ILE A 17 -20.56 -0.82 23.82
C ILE A 17 -21.06 -0.45 22.43
N LEU A 18 -22.07 -1.14 21.95
CA LEU A 18 -22.78 -0.79 20.71
C LEU A 18 -24.09 -0.08 21.08
N GLU A 19 -24.24 1.18 20.64
CA GLU A 19 -25.50 1.92 20.74
C GLU A 19 -26.21 1.87 19.37
N ASN A 20 -27.44 1.43 19.36
CA ASN A 20 -28.24 1.41 18.13
C ASN A 20 -28.95 2.75 17.88
N ALA A 21 -29.56 2.91 16.71
CA ALA A 21 -30.28 4.12 16.29
C ALA A 21 -31.53 4.48 17.17
N ASN A 22 -31.90 3.64 18.14
CA ASN A 22 -32.93 3.92 19.13
C ASN A 22 -32.31 4.20 20.53
N SER A 23 -31.01 4.51 20.60
CA SER A 23 -30.25 4.76 21.84
C SER A 23 -30.21 3.57 22.82
N GLN A 24 -30.42 2.35 22.33
CA GLN A 24 -30.30 1.15 23.15
C GLN A 24 -28.85 0.66 23.13
N ASN A 25 -28.28 0.42 24.28
CA ASN A 25 -26.92 -0.08 24.46
C ASN A 25 -26.87 -1.61 24.54
N TYR A 26 -25.87 -2.18 23.86
CA TYR A 26 -25.54 -3.61 23.89
C TYR A 26 -24.07 -3.78 24.23
N ILE A 27 -23.76 -4.58 25.22
CA ILE A 27 -22.39 -4.96 25.53
C ILE A 27 -21.97 -6.04 24.55
N ILE A 28 -20.87 -5.80 23.82
CA ILE A 28 -20.28 -6.73 22.87
C ILE A 28 -18.95 -7.23 23.42
N GLY A 29 -18.79 -8.55 23.49
CA GLY A 29 -17.63 -9.17 24.11
C GLY A 29 -17.57 -8.94 25.61
N THR A 30 -16.35 -8.82 26.16
CA THR A 30 -16.08 -8.53 27.56
C THR A 30 -15.15 -7.33 27.64
N PRO A 31 -15.69 -6.10 27.72
CA PRO A 31 -14.87 -4.88 27.83
C PRO A 31 -13.94 -4.95 29.04
N LYS A 32 -12.66 -4.67 28.83
CA LYS A 32 -11.63 -4.67 29.87
C LYS A 32 -11.39 -3.28 30.49
N SER A 33 -11.77 -2.23 29.77
CA SER A 33 -11.64 -0.84 30.24
C SER A 33 -12.83 -0.42 31.10
N ASP A 34 -12.60 0.40 32.12
CA ASP A 34 -13.67 1.06 32.91
C ASP A 34 -14.48 2.04 32.07
N LYS A 35 -13.88 2.58 31.00
CA LYS A 35 -14.54 3.42 29.98
C LYS A 35 -14.39 2.76 28.61
N PRO A 36 -15.18 1.73 28.31
CA PRO A 36 -15.08 1.02 27.05
C PRO A 36 -15.41 1.92 25.87
N ILE A 37 -14.80 1.63 24.72
CA ILE A 37 -15.16 2.27 23.46
C ILE A 37 -16.65 2.10 23.23
N LYS A 38 -17.29 3.17 22.78
CA LYS A 38 -18.71 3.15 22.44
C LYS A 38 -18.90 3.47 20.97
N LEU A 39 -19.47 2.53 20.24
CA LEU A 39 -19.81 2.68 18.82
C LEU A 39 -21.30 2.98 18.68
N LYS A 40 -21.63 4.18 18.19
CA LYS A 40 -23.01 4.59 17.91
C LYS A 40 -23.35 4.42 16.45
N ILE A 41 -24.48 3.79 16.15
CA ILE A 41 -25.05 3.65 14.82
C ILE A 41 -26.30 4.55 14.74
N LEU A 42 -26.26 5.55 13.87
CA LEU A 42 -27.33 6.55 13.76
C LEU A 42 -28.43 6.14 12.77
N ASP A 43 -28.11 5.41 11.70
CA ASP A 43 -29.08 4.88 10.73
C ASP A 43 -29.56 3.47 11.09
N LYS A 44 -30.90 3.30 11.18
CA LYS A 44 -31.53 1.99 11.46
C LYS A 44 -31.22 0.92 10.40
N LYS A 45 -31.06 1.31 9.14
CA LYS A 45 -30.78 0.39 8.02
C LYS A 45 -29.34 -0.13 8.06
N LEU A 46 -28.43 0.59 8.72
CA LEU A 46 -27.03 0.26 8.76
C LEU A 46 -26.76 -1.08 9.47
N HIS A 47 -27.58 -1.47 10.46
CA HIS A 47 -27.47 -2.78 11.12
C HIS A 47 -27.51 -3.96 10.15
N TYR A 48 -28.38 -3.91 9.14
CA TYR A 48 -28.47 -4.97 8.12
C TYR A 48 -27.31 -4.90 7.14
N LYS A 49 -26.94 -3.69 6.70
CA LYS A 49 -25.79 -3.50 5.80
C LYS A 49 -24.49 -4.04 6.41
N LEU A 50 -24.24 -3.77 7.70
CA LEU A 50 -23.09 -4.27 8.44
C LEU A 50 -23.08 -5.78 8.65
N LEU A 51 -24.26 -6.43 8.72
CA LEU A 51 -24.35 -7.90 8.77
C LEU A 51 -23.94 -8.56 7.46
N PHE A 52 -24.33 -7.96 6.31
CA PHE A 52 -24.12 -8.56 5.00
C PHE A 52 -22.79 -8.18 4.34
N GLN A 53 -22.32 -6.96 4.56
CA GLN A 53 -21.10 -6.47 3.91
C GLN A 53 -20.39 -5.41 4.78
N PRO A 54 -19.86 -5.81 5.95
CA PRO A 54 -19.18 -4.89 6.88
C PRO A 54 -18.00 -4.20 6.24
N ASP A 55 -17.25 -4.90 5.39
CA ASP A 55 -16.05 -4.45 4.66
C ASP A 55 -16.30 -3.28 3.70
N LEU A 56 -17.52 -3.02 3.29
CA LEU A 56 -17.88 -1.83 2.53
C LEU A 56 -18.59 -0.79 3.41
N TYR A 57 -19.65 -1.23 4.07
CA TYR A 57 -20.59 -0.30 4.70
C TYR A 57 -20.09 0.33 6.00
N PHE A 58 -19.12 -0.28 6.68
CA PHE A 58 -18.52 0.35 7.86
C PHE A 58 -17.75 1.64 7.46
N GLY A 59 -16.90 1.53 6.43
CA GLY A 59 -16.15 2.69 5.94
C GLY A 59 -17.05 3.77 5.34
N GLU A 60 -18.10 3.38 4.60
CA GLU A 60 -19.08 4.34 4.08
C GLU A 60 -19.80 5.07 5.21
N ALA A 61 -20.32 4.34 6.19
CA ALA A 61 -21.07 4.93 7.31
C ALA A 61 -20.18 5.80 8.22
N TYR A 62 -18.91 5.43 8.41
CA TYR A 62 -17.98 6.28 9.11
C TYR A 62 -17.72 7.59 8.33
N THR A 63 -17.46 7.48 7.03
CA THR A 63 -17.26 8.63 6.15
C THR A 63 -18.46 9.57 6.12
N ASP A 64 -19.68 9.01 6.07
CA ASP A 64 -20.93 9.78 6.03
C ASP A 64 -21.37 10.34 7.40
N GLY A 65 -20.73 9.91 8.50
CA GLY A 65 -21.06 10.34 9.86
C GLY A 65 -22.16 9.52 10.52
N ASP A 66 -22.63 8.44 9.90
CA ASP A 66 -23.66 7.54 10.44
C ASP A 66 -23.13 6.61 11.54
N ILE A 67 -21.81 6.53 11.67
CA ILE A 67 -21.09 5.89 12.78
C ILE A 67 -20.30 6.95 13.55
N VAL A 68 -20.51 6.98 14.88
CA VAL A 68 -19.77 7.82 15.83
C VAL A 68 -19.08 6.94 16.86
N ILE A 69 -17.82 7.25 17.15
CA ILE A 69 -17.02 6.53 18.14
C ILE A 69 -16.81 7.47 19.33
N GLU A 70 -17.16 7.00 20.53
CA GLU A 70 -16.96 7.69 21.80
C GLU A 70 -16.02 6.86 22.70
N ASN A 71 -15.37 7.54 23.63
CA ASN A 71 -14.38 6.96 24.56
C ASN A 71 -13.19 6.28 23.87
N GLY A 72 -12.80 6.79 22.70
CA GLY A 72 -11.70 6.32 21.90
C GLY A 72 -11.71 6.90 20.51
N SER A 73 -10.72 6.58 19.71
CA SER A 73 -10.57 6.97 18.31
C SER A 73 -11.05 5.88 17.36
N LEU A 74 -11.14 6.20 16.05
CA LEU A 74 -11.35 5.20 14.99
C LEU A 74 -10.27 4.12 15.04
N SER A 75 -9.01 4.50 15.27
CA SER A 75 -7.90 3.55 15.35
C SER A 75 -8.03 2.58 16.52
N ASP A 76 -8.45 3.06 17.68
CA ASP A 76 -8.67 2.21 18.86
C ASP A 76 -9.79 1.19 18.60
N PHE A 77 -10.88 1.63 17.94
CA PHE A 77 -11.96 0.71 17.58
C PHE A 77 -11.52 -0.32 16.54
N LEU A 78 -10.78 0.10 15.49
CA LEU A 78 -10.30 -0.82 14.46
C LEU A 78 -9.24 -1.79 15.01
N ASP A 79 -8.38 -1.33 15.91
CA ASP A 79 -7.40 -2.18 16.62
C ASP A 79 -8.13 -3.28 17.42
N LEU A 80 -9.10 -2.88 18.23
CA LEU A 80 -9.96 -3.78 19.00
C LEU A 80 -10.69 -4.78 18.08
N ALA A 81 -11.29 -4.29 17.01
CA ALA A 81 -12.06 -5.12 16.08
C ALA A 81 -11.17 -6.15 15.38
N LEU A 82 -10.08 -5.72 14.74
CA LEU A 82 -9.22 -6.61 13.96
C LEU A 82 -8.41 -7.57 14.83
N MET A 83 -8.04 -7.19 16.05
CA MET A 83 -7.48 -8.10 17.05
C MET A 83 -8.45 -9.27 17.38
N ASN A 84 -9.76 -9.01 17.38
CA ASN A 84 -10.78 -10.02 17.65
C ASN A 84 -11.15 -10.84 16.41
N PHE A 85 -11.21 -10.24 15.22
CA PHE A 85 -11.52 -10.98 13.97
C PHE A 85 -10.43 -11.97 13.58
N GLY A 86 -9.16 -11.71 13.94
CA GLY A 86 -8.04 -12.59 13.64
C GLY A 86 -7.81 -12.83 12.15
N ARG A 87 -6.79 -13.64 11.85
CA ARG A 87 -6.33 -13.94 10.48
C ARG A 87 -7.24 -14.94 9.74
N ASN A 88 -7.96 -15.81 10.47
CA ASN A 88 -8.66 -16.98 9.93
C ASN A 88 -10.17 -17.03 10.21
N ASP A 89 -10.72 -16.02 10.88
CA ASP A 89 -12.12 -16.05 11.32
C ASP A 89 -13.13 -15.56 10.26
N LEU A 90 -12.81 -15.72 8.98
CA LEU A 90 -13.79 -15.55 7.92
C LEU A 90 -14.79 -16.70 8.01
N ASN A 91 -16.00 -16.42 8.50
CA ASN A 91 -17.14 -17.33 8.45
C ASN A 91 -17.26 -17.96 7.05
N LEU A 92 -17.56 -19.26 7.01
CA LEU A 92 -17.79 -20.02 5.77
C LEU A 92 -18.73 -19.29 4.80
N PHE A 93 -19.67 -18.52 5.32
CA PHE A 93 -20.61 -17.70 4.58
C PHE A 93 -19.94 -16.48 3.89
N SER A 94 -19.05 -15.77 4.59
CA SER A 94 -18.25 -14.69 4.00
C SER A 94 -17.29 -15.22 2.94
N TYR A 95 -16.73 -16.41 3.16
CA TYR A 95 -15.90 -17.11 2.18
C TYR A 95 -16.66 -17.46 0.90
N LEU A 96 -17.89 -18.01 1.03
CA LEU A 96 -18.74 -18.35 -0.12
C LEU A 96 -19.17 -17.12 -0.92
N ILE A 97 -19.57 -16.03 -0.24
CA ILE A 97 -19.93 -14.77 -0.89
C ILE A 97 -18.72 -14.16 -1.60
N ASN A 98 -17.57 -14.14 -0.97
CA ASN A 98 -16.34 -13.61 -1.56
C ASN A 98 -15.89 -14.44 -2.77
N ARG A 99 -16.04 -15.77 -2.72
CA ARG A 99 -15.74 -16.67 -3.84
C ARG A 99 -16.64 -16.44 -5.06
N LEU A 100 -17.92 -16.19 -4.86
CA LEU A 100 -18.88 -15.86 -5.94
C LEU A 100 -18.55 -14.50 -6.57
N ARG A 101 -18.20 -13.50 -5.75
CA ARG A 101 -17.76 -12.17 -6.22
C ARG A 101 -16.45 -12.21 -6.99
N GLY A 102 -15.49 -13.03 -6.54
CA GLY A 102 -14.17 -13.17 -7.15
C GLY A 102 -14.23 -13.67 -8.58
N SER A 103 -15.09 -14.62 -8.86
CA SER A 103 -15.29 -15.17 -10.21
C SER A 103 -15.80 -14.11 -11.20
N TYR A 104 -16.69 -13.23 -10.78
CA TYR A 104 -17.22 -12.13 -11.61
C TYR A 104 -16.17 -11.05 -11.88
N ARG A 105 -15.42 -10.62 -10.83
CA ARG A 105 -14.34 -9.62 -10.96
C ARG A 105 -13.15 -10.10 -11.77
N TYR A 106 -12.79 -11.39 -11.67
CA TYR A 106 -11.73 -11.96 -12.50
C TYR A 106 -11.97 -11.77 -13.99
N LEU A 107 -13.23 -11.84 -14.44
CA LEU A 107 -13.61 -11.63 -15.83
C LEU A 107 -13.59 -10.17 -16.27
N THR A 108 -13.74 -9.22 -15.33
CA THR A 108 -13.87 -7.78 -15.61
C THR A 108 -12.57 -6.98 -15.44
N ASN A 109 -11.53 -7.54 -14.81
CA ASN A 109 -10.27 -6.84 -14.57
C ASN A 109 -9.31 -6.90 -15.77
N PHE A 110 -9.52 -6.00 -16.74
CA PHE A 110 -8.57 -5.72 -17.83
C PHE A 110 -7.87 -4.38 -17.59
N ASN A 111 -6.54 -4.39 -17.54
CA ASN A 111 -5.72 -3.20 -17.35
C ASN A 111 -4.96 -2.83 -18.63
N PHE A 112 -5.67 -2.21 -19.59
CA PHE A 112 -5.04 -1.65 -20.78
C PHE A 112 -4.27 -0.36 -20.44
N ILE A 113 -3.27 0.04 -21.27
CA ILE A 113 -2.44 1.25 -21.07
C ILE A 113 -3.30 2.48 -20.78
N LYS A 114 -4.38 2.70 -21.55
CA LYS A 114 -5.30 3.82 -21.38
C LYS A 114 -6.01 3.81 -20.01
N LYS A 115 -6.41 2.62 -19.53
CA LYS A 115 -7.05 2.44 -18.22
C LYS A 115 -6.04 2.62 -17.07
N SER A 116 -4.79 2.16 -17.26
CA SER A 116 -3.72 2.37 -16.28
C SER A 116 -3.46 3.86 -16.06
N LYS A 117 -3.37 4.66 -17.15
CA LYS A 117 -3.21 6.12 -17.05
C LYS A 117 -4.37 6.78 -16.29
N MET A 118 -5.63 6.39 -16.57
CA MET A 118 -6.80 6.92 -15.87
C MET A 118 -6.85 6.54 -14.38
N ASN A 119 -6.48 5.31 -14.02
CA ASN A 119 -6.49 4.86 -12.63
C ASN A 119 -5.39 5.56 -11.81
N VAL A 120 -4.21 5.76 -12.39
CA VAL A 120 -3.11 6.51 -11.76
C VAL A 120 -3.51 7.97 -11.55
N SER A 121 -4.05 8.62 -12.58
CA SER A 121 -4.55 10.00 -12.51
C SER A 121 -5.59 10.16 -11.39
N HIS A 122 -6.60 9.30 -11.32
CA HIS A 122 -7.66 9.39 -10.31
C HIS A 122 -7.14 9.37 -8.85
N HIS A 123 -6.07 8.63 -8.57
CA HIS A 123 -5.51 8.54 -7.21
C HIS A 123 -4.46 9.62 -6.92
N TYR A 124 -3.63 9.97 -7.90
CA TYR A 124 -2.50 10.90 -7.71
C TYR A 124 -2.79 12.35 -8.12
N ASP A 125 -3.95 12.64 -8.74
CA ASP A 125 -4.42 14.01 -9.03
C ASP A 125 -5.20 14.63 -7.84
N ILE A 126 -5.20 13.97 -6.68
CA ILE A 126 -5.50 14.63 -5.39
C ILE A 126 -4.43 15.70 -5.18
N SER A 127 -4.82 16.87 -4.71
CA SER A 127 -3.93 18.04 -4.58
C SER A 127 -2.54 17.68 -4.03
N ASP A 128 -1.49 18.18 -4.71
CA ASP A 128 -0.10 18.03 -4.27
C ASP A 128 0.10 18.51 -2.82
N ASP A 129 -0.64 19.53 -2.41
CA ASP A 129 -0.58 20.12 -1.08
C ASP A 129 -1.05 19.14 0.02
N LEU A 130 -1.97 18.22 -0.31
CA LEU A 130 -2.36 17.18 0.63
C LEU A 130 -1.19 16.26 0.99
N TYR A 131 -0.38 15.88 -0.01
CA TYR A 131 0.79 15.01 0.22
C TYR A 131 1.82 15.67 1.14
N ASP A 132 2.00 16.99 1.06
CA ASP A 132 2.89 17.75 1.93
C ASP A 132 2.41 17.80 3.38
N LEU A 133 1.12 17.59 3.64
CA LEU A 133 0.56 17.58 4.99
C LEU A 133 0.80 16.27 5.74
N PHE A 134 1.04 15.15 5.04
CA PHE A 134 1.13 13.86 5.74
C PHE A 134 2.34 13.00 5.38
N LEU A 135 2.98 13.19 4.22
CA LEU A 135 4.19 12.48 3.86
C LEU A 135 5.44 13.09 4.50
N ASP A 136 6.58 12.43 4.30
CA ASP A 136 7.90 12.97 4.57
C ASP A 136 8.27 14.08 3.56
N PRO A 137 9.31 14.92 3.84
CA PRO A 137 9.70 16.02 2.94
C PRO A 137 10.09 15.60 1.51
N LYS A 138 10.42 14.33 1.31
CA LYS A 138 10.73 13.76 -0.01
C LYS A 138 9.51 13.17 -0.72
N ARG A 139 8.30 13.34 -0.16
CA ARG A 139 7.02 12.84 -0.68
C ARG A 139 7.03 11.34 -1.02
N GLN A 140 7.61 10.51 -0.14
CA GLN A 140 7.66 9.07 -0.38
C GLN A 140 6.35 8.40 0.03
N TYR A 141 5.52 8.05 -0.95
CA TYR A 141 4.23 7.40 -0.73
C TYR A 141 4.33 5.88 -0.87
N SER A 142 5.16 5.28 -0.02
CA SER A 142 5.39 3.83 0.04
C SER A 142 5.90 3.41 1.42
N CYS A 143 5.90 2.11 1.70
CA CYS A 143 6.35 1.55 2.97
C CYS A 143 7.78 1.98 3.32
N ALA A 144 7.97 2.59 4.48
CA ALA A 144 9.28 2.94 5.03
C ALA A 144 9.99 1.73 5.64
N TYR A 145 11.28 1.84 5.98
CA TYR A 145 12.07 0.81 6.64
C TYR A 145 12.53 1.30 8.01
N PHE A 146 11.89 0.83 9.06
CA PHE A 146 12.18 1.18 10.44
C PHE A 146 13.27 0.27 10.99
N LYS A 147 14.44 0.81 11.31
CA LYS A 147 15.49 0.07 12.03
C LYS A 147 15.12 -0.12 13.49
N ASN A 148 14.44 0.89 14.05
CA ASN A 148 13.84 0.86 15.39
C ASN A 148 12.37 1.28 15.27
N GLU A 149 11.50 0.74 16.10
CA GLU A 149 10.05 1.04 16.06
C GLU A 149 9.73 2.52 16.31
N ASN A 150 10.64 3.24 16.97
CA ASN A 150 10.50 4.66 17.32
C ASN A 150 11.22 5.61 16.34
N ASP A 151 11.76 5.10 15.23
CA ASP A 151 12.37 5.95 14.22
C ASP A 151 11.33 6.96 13.68
N LYS A 152 11.77 8.19 13.40
CA LYS A 152 10.93 9.18 12.71
C LYS A 152 10.64 8.70 11.28
N LEU A 153 9.51 9.13 10.74
CA LEU A 153 9.10 8.77 9.37
C LEU A 153 10.18 9.11 8.33
N GLU A 154 10.77 10.30 8.42
CA GLU A 154 11.82 10.74 7.50
C GLU A 154 13.05 9.83 7.55
N ASP A 155 13.52 9.46 8.74
CA ASP A 155 14.65 8.56 8.93
C ASP A 155 14.33 7.16 8.38
N ALA A 156 13.14 6.65 8.66
CA ALA A 156 12.67 5.36 8.16
C ALA A 156 12.54 5.35 6.63
N GLN A 157 12.11 6.45 6.02
CA GLN A 157 12.04 6.58 4.57
C GLN A 157 13.44 6.66 3.94
N ASN A 158 14.38 7.38 4.55
CA ASN A 158 15.77 7.39 4.13
C ASN A 158 16.42 5.99 4.29
N ASN A 159 16.15 5.29 5.39
CA ASN A 159 16.58 3.91 5.59
C ASN A 159 16.07 2.97 4.50
N LYS A 160 14.81 3.12 4.05
CA LYS A 160 14.25 2.34 2.93
C LYS A 160 15.07 2.56 1.65
N ILE A 161 15.39 3.80 1.31
CA ILE A 161 16.17 4.12 0.11
C ILE A 161 17.56 3.46 0.19
N GLN A 162 18.26 3.62 1.32
CA GLN A 162 19.56 3.00 1.52
C GLN A 162 19.49 1.47 1.45
N HIS A 163 18.45 0.87 2.01
CA HIS A 163 18.22 -0.57 1.94
C HIS A 163 18.02 -1.07 0.50
N ILE A 164 17.25 -0.32 -0.30
CA ILE A 164 17.04 -0.60 -1.72
C ILE A 164 18.35 -0.48 -2.51
N ILE A 165 19.14 0.59 -2.29
CA ILE A 165 20.43 0.82 -2.95
C ILE A 165 21.40 -0.35 -2.68
N LYS A 166 21.49 -0.78 -1.42
CA LYS A 166 22.31 -1.93 -1.04
C LYS A 166 21.84 -3.22 -1.70
N LYS A 167 20.54 -3.52 -1.69
CA LYS A 167 20.00 -4.69 -2.37
C LYS A 167 20.25 -4.70 -3.87
N LEU A 168 20.17 -3.55 -4.52
CA LEU A 168 20.50 -3.41 -5.93
C LEU A 168 22.00 -3.55 -6.20
N ASN A 169 22.84 -3.47 -5.19
CA ASN A 169 24.31 -3.56 -5.31
C ASN A 169 24.82 -2.67 -6.45
N ILE A 170 24.40 -1.41 -6.45
CA ILE A 170 24.68 -0.45 -7.52
C ILE A 170 26.15 -0.08 -7.53
N LYS A 171 26.74 0.00 -8.71
CA LYS A 171 28.13 0.43 -8.93
C LYS A 171 28.14 1.75 -9.70
N PRO A 172 29.21 2.56 -9.59
CA PRO A 172 29.35 3.78 -10.38
C PRO A 172 29.18 3.53 -11.89
N ASN A 173 28.65 4.53 -12.59
CA ASN A 173 28.43 4.54 -14.05
C ASN A 173 27.43 3.47 -14.56
N GLN A 174 26.66 2.80 -13.68
CA GLN A 174 25.61 1.90 -14.10
C GLN A 174 24.36 2.67 -14.52
N LYS A 175 23.56 2.05 -15.41
CA LYS A 175 22.23 2.54 -15.80
C LYS A 175 21.16 1.91 -14.94
N VAL A 176 20.38 2.76 -14.28
CA VAL A 176 19.28 2.35 -13.37
C VAL A 176 17.95 2.80 -13.93
N LEU A 177 16.95 1.92 -13.91
CA LEU A 177 15.56 2.24 -14.24
C LEU A 177 14.71 2.22 -12.96
N ASP A 178 13.96 3.30 -12.70
CA ASP A 178 12.93 3.38 -11.66
C ASP A 178 11.55 3.37 -12.30
N ILE A 179 10.83 2.24 -12.17
CA ILE A 179 9.50 2.04 -12.78
C ILE A 179 8.41 2.49 -11.80
N GLY A 180 7.73 3.58 -12.14
CA GLY A 180 6.75 4.22 -11.25
C GLY A 180 7.45 5.10 -10.22
N CYS A 181 8.29 6.00 -10.70
CA CYS A 181 9.20 6.83 -9.88
C CYS A 181 8.50 7.81 -8.93
N GLY A 182 7.17 7.96 -9.00
CA GLY A 182 6.43 8.88 -8.15
C GLY A 182 6.98 10.31 -8.25
N TRP A 183 7.29 10.93 -7.12
CA TRP A 183 7.87 12.26 -7.01
C TRP A 183 9.39 12.30 -7.23
N GLY A 184 10.01 11.19 -7.64
CA GLY A 184 11.39 11.11 -8.10
C GLY A 184 12.45 11.00 -7.00
N SER A 185 12.08 10.98 -5.73
CA SER A 185 13.04 10.97 -4.62
C SER A 185 13.98 9.75 -4.64
N LEU A 186 13.45 8.55 -4.91
CA LEU A 186 14.27 7.34 -5.00
C LEU A 186 15.31 7.44 -6.13
N ALA A 187 14.88 7.87 -7.33
CA ALA A 187 15.78 8.03 -8.48
C ALA A 187 16.89 9.06 -8.20
N ILE A 188 16.55 10.20 -7.58
CA ILE A 188 17.50 11.24 -7.20
C ILE A 188 18.52 10.71 -6.15
N ASP A 189 18.03 10.07 -5.09
CA ASP A 189 18.90 9.56 -4.03
C ASP A 189 19.83 8.42 -4.54
N ILE A 190 19.33 7.58 -5.46
CA ILE A 190 20.17 6.56 -6.12
C ILE A 190 21.30 7.22 -6.91
N ALA A 191 21.00 8.22 -7.72
CA ALA A 191 22.01 8.90 -8.54
C ALA A 191 23.09 9.56 -7.67
N GLN A 192 22.70 10.25 -6.61
CA GLN A 192 23.63 10.90 -5.68
C GLN A 192 24.49 9.89 -4.89
N ALA A 193 23.88 8.80 -4.42
CA ALA A 193 24.57 7.81 -3.57
C ALA A 193 25.58 6.96 -4.34
N ALA A 194 25.31 6.64 -5.62
CA ALA A 194 26.08 5.66 -6.38
C ALA A 194 26.82 6.23 -7.59
N ASN A 195 26.69 7.54 -7.86
CA ASN A 195 27.25 8.18 -9.06
C ASN A 195 26.92 7.41 -10.34
N CYS A 196 25.63 7.19 -10.60
CA CYS A 196 25.10 6.41 -11.70
C CYS A 196 24.06 7.20 -12.51
N GLU A 197 23.71 6.70 -13.70
CA GLU A 197 22.66 7.28 -14.54
C GLU A 197 21.30 6.67 -14.17
N VAL A 198 20.31 7.50 -13.83
CA VAL A 198 18.97 7.01 -13.46
C VAL A 198 17.92 7.52 -14.41
N THR A 199 17.12 6.60 -14.96
CA THR A 199 15.90 6.92 -15.70
C THR A 199 14.69 6.60 -14.85
N GLY A 200 13.94 7.60 -14.42
CA GLY A 200 12.66 7.43 -13.74
C GLY A 200 11.49 7.54 -14.75
N ILE A 201 10.53 6.63 -14.63
CA ILE A 201 9.33 6.69 -15.49
C ILE A 201 8.04 6.77 -14.66
N THR A 202 7.10 7.57 -15.12
CA THR A 202 5.76 7.74 -14.53
C THR A 202 4.71 7.88 -15.62
N LEU A 203 3.43 7.70 -15.24
CA LEU A 203 2.27 7.98 -16.09
C LEU A 203 1.54 9.28 -15.68
N SER A 204 1.97 9.97 -14.62
CA SER A 204 1.42 11.24 -14.13
C SER A 204 2.22 12.42 -14.67
N GLU A 205 1.53 13.34 -15.33
CA GLU A 205 2.11 14.59 -15.84
C GLU A 205 2.54 15.51 -14.70
N ASN A 206 1.77 15.54 -13.59
CA ASN A 206 2.09 16.27 -12.38
C ASN A 206 3.41 15.80 -11.78
N GLN A 207 3.53 14.49 -11.53
CA GLN A 207 4.77 13.91 -11.01
C GLN A 207 5.96 14.19 -11.90
N LEU A 208 5.81 14.06 -13.24
CA LEU A 208 6.88 14.37 -14.18
C LEU A 208 7.34 15.83 -14.08
N SER A 209 6.38 16.77 -14.02
CA SER A 209 6.69 18.21 -13.91
C SER A 209 7.47 18.53 -12.64
N TYR A 210 7.02 18.00 -11.51
CA TYR A 210 7.70 18.11 -10.22
C TYR A 210 9.11 17.52 -10.27
N CYS A 211 9.26 16.30 -10.78
CA CYS A 211 10.55 15.61 -10.88
C CYS A 211 11.56 16.41 -11.71
N LYS A 212 11.16 16.92 -12.87
CA LYS A 212 12.02 17.76 -13.74
C LYS A 212 12.47 19.04 -13.05
N LYS A 213 11.55 19.70 -12.33
CA LYS A 213 11.88 20.90 -11.55
C LYS A 213 12.91 20.56 -10.47
N LYS A 214 12.70 19.46 -9.73
CA LYS A 214 13.57 19.02 -8.62
C LYS A 214 14.98 18.65 -9.09
N VAL A 215 15.11 17.93 -10.20
CA VAL A 215 16.41 17.60 -10.80
C VAL A 215 17.19 18.85 -11.20
N LYS A 216 16.51 19.86 -11.78
CA LYS A 216 17.12 21.14 -12.14
C LYS A 216 17.59 21.92 -10.90
N GLU A 217 16.76 21.98 -9.84
CA GLU A 217 17.13 22.62 -8.57
C GLU A 217 18.39 22.00 -7.93
N LEU A 218 18.58 20.70 -8.13
CA LEU A 218 19.71 19.95 -7.59
C LEU A 218 20.93 19.83 -8.52
N ASN A 219 20.85 20.40 -9.75
CA ASN A 219 21.87 20.32 -10.81
C ASN A 219 22.23 18.87 -11.17
N LEU A 220 21.23 18.00 -11.29
CA LEU A 220 21.39 16.55 -11.57
C LEU A 220 20.93 16.15 -12.98
N GLU A 221 20.71 17.10 -13.91
CA GLU A 221 20.18 16.84 -15.25
C GLU A 221 21.05 15.89 -16.08
N ASN A 222 22.35 15.82 -15.77
CA ASN A 222 23.30 14.91 -16.42
C ASN A 222 23.26 13.49 -15.88
N GLN A 223 22.61 13.26 -14.72
CA GLN A 223 22.57 11.96 -14.05
C GLN A 223 21.15 11.38 -13.97
N VAL A 224 20.11 12.23 -13.91
CA VAL A 224 18.72 11.80 -13.71
C VAL A 224 17.82 12.32 -14.82
N THR A 225 17.17 11.40 -15.51
CA THR A 225 16.19 11.70 -16.54
C THR A 225 14.82 11.16 -16.16
N PHE A 226 13.77 12.00 -16.27
CA PHE A 226 12.39 11.55 -16.06
C PHE A 226 11.60 11.55 -17.35
N LYS A 227 10.84 10.47 -17.62
CA LYS A 227 10.04 10.27 -18.84
C LYS A 227 8.58 9.95 -18.52
N LEU A 228 7.65 10.54 -19.29
CA LEU A 228 6.23 10.17 -19.26
C LEU A 228 6.02 9.00 -20.24
N ILE A 229 6.23 7.76 -19.77
CA ILE A 229 6.17 6.57 -20.61
C ILE A 229 5.73 5.36 -19.81
N ASP A 230 5.01 4.46 -20.46
CA ASP A 230 4.68 3.15 -19.90
C ASP A 230 5.89 2.20 -20.04
N TYR A 231 6.22 1.45 -18.97
CA TYR A 231 7.33 0.50 -18.98
C TYR A 231 7.26 -0.53 -20.13
N ARG A 232 6.06 -0.81 -20.62
CA ARG A 232 5.81 -1.72 -21.75
C ARG A 232 6.32 -1.21 -23.10
N GLN A 233 6.63 0.08 -23.18
CA GLN A 233 7.11 0.77 -24.41
C GLN A 233 8.63 0.97 -24.39
N LEU A 234 9.30 0.64 -23.29
CA LEU A 234 10.75 0.72 -23.20
C LEU A 234 11.42 -0.43 -23.95
N ASP A 235 12.59 -0.14 -24.56
CA ASP A 235 13.42 -1.10 -25.29
C ASP A 235 14.92 -1.01 -24.98
N GLU A 236 15.34 -0.05 -24.16
CA GLU A 236 16.73 0.09 -23.72
C GLU A 236 17.07 -0.85 -22.57
N LYS A 237 18.38 -1.17 -22.39
CA LYS A 237 18.87 -2.07 -21.36
C LYS A 237 19.37 -1.29 -20.14
N PHE A 238 19.19 -1.90 -18.96
CA PHE A 238 19.58 -1.35 -17.67
C PHE A 238 20.36 -2.37 -16.85
N ASP A 239 21.33 -1.90 -16.07
CA ASP A 239 22.09 -2.74 -15.13
C ASP A 239 21.27 -3.01 -13.87
N ARG A 240 20.43 -2.06 -13.48
CA ARG A 240 19.56 -2.15 -12.31
C ARG A 240 18.16 -1.70 -12.64
N ILE A 241 17.17 -2.41 -12.12
CA ILE A 241 15.77 -2.02 -12.27
C ILE A 241 15.12 -2.04 -10.89
N VAL A 242 14.46 -0.95 -10.51
CA VAL A 242 13.68 -0.86 -9.28
C VAL A 242 12.24 -0.50 -9.60
N SER A 243 11.31 -1.00 -8.80
CA SER A 243 9.91 -0.61 -8.83
C SER A 243 9.35 -0.68 -7.40
N VAL A 244 8.80 0.42 -6.91
CA VAL A 244 8.29 0.56 -5.55
C VAL A 244 6.83 1.00 -5.57
N GLY A 245 5.90 0.16 -5.09
CA GLY A 245 4.47 0.49 -4.98
C GLY A 245 3.74 0.62 -6.32
N MET A 246 4.31 0.14 -7.42
CA MET A 246 3.68 0.18 -8.75
C MET A 246 3.06 -1.16 -9.16
N PHE A 247 3.62 -2.28 -8.68
CA PHE A 247 3.21 -3.62 -9.11
C PHE A 247 1.74 -3.92 -8.78
N GLU A 248 1.18 -3.30 -7.74
CA GLU A 248 -0.22 -3.36 -7.35
C GLU A 248 -1.18 -2.87 -8.45
N HIS A 249 -0.68 -2.02 -9.34
CA HIS A 249 -1.43 -1.45 -10.48
C HIS A 249 -1.26 -2.23 -11.79
N VAL A 250 -0.37 -3.24 -11.83
CA VAL A 250 -0.13 -4.04 -13.04
C VAL A 250 -1.35 -4.88 -13.41
N GLY A 251 -2.03 -5.44 -12.43
CA GLY A 251 -3.16 -6.33 -12.61
C GLY A 251 -2.74 -7.78 -12.84
N ARG A 252 -3.40 -8.69 -12.14
CA ARG A 252 -3.09 -10.13 -12.02
C ARG A 252 -2.83 -10.84 -13.37
N LYS A 253 -3.64 -10.52 -14.39
CA LYS A 253 -3.51 -11.12 -15.75
C LYS A 253 -2.22 -10.73 -16.48
N PHE A 254 -1.56 -9.66 -16.05
CA PHE A 254 -0.40 -9.08 -16.72
C PHE A 254 0.93 -9.35 -15.99
N TYR A 255 0.96 -10.04 -14.86
CA TYR A 255 2.18 -10.32 -14.09
C TYR A 255 3.25 -11.03 -14.93
N LYS A 256 2.87 -12.06 -15.71
CA LYS A 256 3.82 -12.73 -16.62
C LYS A 256 4.42 -11.76 -17.65
N ARG A 257 3.61 -10.85 -18.20
CA ARG A 257 4.06 -9.84 -19.16
C ARG A 257 4.99 -8.82 -18.50
N PHE A 258 4.69 -8.42 -17.26
CA PHE A 258 5.53 -7.52 -16.47
C PHE A 258 6.93 -8.13 -16.26
N PHE A 259 7.03 -9.34 -15.74
CA PHE A 259 8.32 -9.98 -15.50
C PHE A 259 9.09 -10.31 -16.79
N LYS A 260 8.41 -10.63 -17.88
CA LYS A 260 9.06 -10.74 -19.21
C LYS A 260 9.62 -9.40 -19.68
N GLN A 261 8.95 -8.29 -19.38
CA GLN A 261 9.49 -6.97 -19.71
C GLN A 261 10.70 -6.63 -18.84
N ILE A 262 10.68 -6.96 -17.54
CA ILE A 262 11.85 -6.84 -16.66
C ILE A 262 13.02 -7.65 -17.22
N ASP A 263 12.81 -8.91 -17.57
CA ASP A 263 13.85 -9.76 -18.20
C ASP A 263 14.40 -9.12 -19.48
N LYS A 264 13.51 -8.62 -20.35
CA LYS A 264 13.91 -7.94 -21.59
C LYS A 264 14.77 -6.70 -21.33
N LEU A 265 14.42 -5.87 -20.35
CA LEU A 265 15.11 -4.61 -20.03
C LEU A 265 16.36 -4.79 -19.20
N LEU A 266 16.50 -5.89 -18.45
CA LEU A 266 17.63 -6.14 -17.58
C LEU A 266 18.83 -6.67 -18.36
N ASN A 267 20.04 -6.15 -18.09
CA ASN A 267 21.31 -6.71 -18.57
C ASN A 267 21.54 -8.12 -17.98
N ASN A 268 22.47 -8.89 -18.58
CA ASN A 268 22.70 -10.28 -18.15
C ASN A 268 23.15 -10.35 -16.67
N ASP A 269 24.04 -9.46 -16.21
CA ASP A 269 24.50 -9.39 -14.83
C ASP A 269 23.69 -8.39 -13.97
N GLY A 270 22.51 -8.04 -14.48
CA GLY A 270 21.65 -7.06 -13.86
C GLY A 270 20.89 -7.61 -12.64
N ILE A 271 20.50 -6.68 -11.76
CA ILE A 271 19.67 -6.95 -10.58
C ILE A 271 18.42 -6.10 -10.66
N SER A 272 17.24 -6.71 -10.43
CA SER A 272 15.98 -6.00 -10.27
C SER A 272 15.43 -6.16 -8.86
N LEU A 273 14.83 -5.10 -8.32
CA LEU A 273 14.14 -5.12 -7.04
C LEU A 273 12.70 -4.65 -7.22
N ILE A 274 11.74 -5.53 -6.89
CA ILE A 274 10.32 -5.23 -6.92
C ILE A 274 9.80 -5.18 -5.48
N HIS A 275 9.43 -3.98 -5.04
CA HIS A 275 8.85 -3.72 -3.73
C HIS A 275 7.34 -3.52 -3.90
N THR A 276 6.54 -4.39 -3.34
CA THR A 276 5.08 -4.38 -3.51
C THR A 276 4.34 -4.80 -2.25
N ILE A 277 3.18 -4.23 -2.02
CA ILE A 277 2.22 -4.78 -1.06
C ILE A 277 1.79 -6.15 -1.54
N GLY A 278 1.64 -7.07 -0.60
CA GLY A 278 1.13 -8.41 -0.88
C GLY A 278 0.39 -9.00 0.32
N SER A 279 -0.09 -10.22 0.15
CA SER A 279 -0.80 -10.96 1.18
C SER A 279 -0.05 -12.25 1.53
N VAL A 280 -0.01 -12.59 2.83
CA VAL A 280 0.50 -13.88 3.31
C VAL A 280 -0.54 -15.00 3.20
N ASN A 281 -1.79 -14.65 2.90
CA ASN A 281 -2.88 -15.60 2.68
C ASN A 281 -2.96 -16.01 1.19
N PRO A 282 -3.67 -17.11 0.87
CA PRO A 282 -3.99 -17.45 -0.51
C PRO A 282 -4.69 -16.31 -1.26
N PRO A 283 -4.69 -16.35 -2.60
CA PRO A 283 -5.32 -15.32 -3.43
C PRO A 283 -6.75 -15.02 -3.01
N ARG A 284 -7.08 -13.74 -2.85
CA ARG A 284 -8.42 -13.27 -2.51
C ARG A 284 -8.76 -11.96 -3.24
N ASP A 285 -10.03 -11.60 -3.20
CA ASP A 285 -10.47 -10.33 -3.78
C ASP A 285 -9.98 -9.11 -2.97
N PRO A 286 -9.71 -7.99 -3.65
CA PRO A 286 -9.38 -6.74 -2.99
C PRO A 286 -10.53 -6.26 -2.08
N HIS A 287 -10.17 -5.51 -1.04
CA HIS A 287 -11.13 -4.91 -0.13
C HIS A 287 -12.07 -3.95 -0.88
N PRO A 288 -13.41 -4.14 -0.82
CA PRO A 288 -14.35 -3.43 -1.69
C PRO A 288 -14.35 -1.92 -1.48
N TRP A 289 -14.22 -1.45 -0.24
CA TRP A 289 -14.16 -0.03 0.06
C TRP A 289 -12.87 0.62 -0.50
N ILE A 290 -11.71 -0.02 -0.29
CA ILE A 290 -10.43 0.45 -0.84
C ILE A 290 -10.47 0.54 -2.38
N THR A 291 -11.03 -0.49 -3.02
CA THR A 291 -11.15 -0.50 -4.49
C THR A 291 -12.10 0.58 -5.01
N LYS A 292 -13.14 0.90 -4.24
CA LYS A 292 -14.15 1.89 -4.64
C LYS A 292 -13.66 3.32 -4.48
N TYR A 293 -12.97 3.63 -3.37
CA TYR A 293 -12.69 5.01 -2.96
C TYR A 293 -11.23 5.43 -3.10
N ILE A 294 -10.26 4.50 -2.95
CA ILE A 294 -8.84 4.83 -2.87
C ILE A 294 -8.06 4.32 -4.08
N PHE A 295 -8.04 3.01 -4.34
CA PHE A 295 -7.24 2.40 -5.39
C PHE A 295 -8.08 1.62 -6.41
N PRO A 296 -8.77 2.30 -7.35
CA PRO A 296 -9.53 1.62 -8.39
C PRO A 296 -8.64 0.69 -9.23
N GLY A 297 -8.98 -0.60 -9.24
CA GLY A 297 -8.22 -1.61 -9.98
C GLY A 297 -6.93 -2.08 -9.31
N GLY A 298 -6.61 -1.59 -8.12
CA GLY A 298 -5.48 -2.08 -7.31
C GLY A 298 -5.70 -3.52 -6.85
N TYR A 299 -4.60 -4.27 -6.75
CA TYR A 299 -4.61 -5.66 -6.29
C TYR A 299 -3.37 -5.98 -5.47
N THR A 300 -3.55 -6.58 -4.30
CA THR A 300 -2.47 -7.04 -3.43
C THR A 300 -2.28 -8.54 -3.62
N PRO A 301 -1.22 -8.99 -4.34
CA PRO A 301 -1.03 -10.40 -4.68
C PRO A 301 -0.58 -11.24 -3.48
N SER A 302 -0.94 -12.52 -3.48
CA SER A 302 -0.28 -13.51 -2.64
C SER A 302 1.12 -13.83 -3.19
N LEU A 303 2.00 -14.35 -2.32
CA LEU A 303 3.37 -14.74 -2.74
C LEU A 303 3.36 -15.70 -3.93
N SER A 304 2.47 -16.70 -3.93
CA SER A 304 2.33 -17.69 -5.01
C SER A 304 1.92 -17.09 -6.35
N GLU A 305 1.16 -15.99 -6.34
CA GLU A 305 0.77 -15.30 -7.58
C GLU A 305 1.91 -14.51 -8.22
N VAL A 306 2.92 -14.15 -7.43
CA VAL A 306 4.09 -13.39 -7.90
C VAL A 306 5.21 -14.33 -8.35
N THR A 307 5.52 -15.37 -7.57
CA THR A 307 6.64 -16.28 -7.86
C THR A 307 6.45 -17.07 -9.15
N THR A 308 5.25 -17.59 -9.40
CA THR A 308 4.97 -18.36 -10.62
C THR A 308 5.20 -17.56 -11.93
N PRO A 309 4.75 -16.29 -12.07
CA PRO A 309 5.11 -15.44 -13.21
C PRO A 309 6.60 -15.14 -13.35
N ILE A 310 7.34 -14.99 -12.23
CA ILE A 310 8.80 -14.77 -12.24
C ILE A 310 9.50 -15.97 -12.87
N GLU A 311 9.21 -17.19 -12.40
CA GLU A 311 9.76 -18.45 -12.95
C GLU A 311 9.47 -18.56 -14.45
N LYS A 312 8.21 -18.29 -14.86
CA LYS A 312 7.79 -18.33 -16.28
C LYS A 312 8.42 -17.24 -17.16
N ALA A 313 9.00 -16.21 -16.55
CA ALA A 313 9.77 -15.19 -17.25
C ALA A 313 11.23 -15.59 -17.45
N GLY A 314 11.73 -16.59 -16.71
CA GLY A 314 13.13 -17.01 -16.72
C GLY A 314 14.04 -16.23 -15.77
N LEU A 315 13.44 -15.43 -14.87
CA LEU A 315 14.19 -14.70 -13.85
C LEU A 315 14.45 -15.60 -12.63
N ILE A 316 15.60 -15.39 -12.00
CA ILE A 316 16.01 -16.08 -10.78
C ILE A 316 15.63 -15.21 -9.57
N VAL A 317 14.95 -15.80 -8.61
CA VAL A 317 14.72 -15.16 -7.32
C VAL A 317 15.98 -15.31 -6.49
N ALA A 318 16.73 -14.22 -6.32
CA ALA A 318 17.95 -14.21 -5.50
C ALA A 318 17.63 -14.00 -4.01
N ASP A 319 16.61 -13.19 -3.70
CA ASP A 319 16.12 -12.95 -2.33
C ASP A 319 14.66 -12.53 -2.30
N ILE A 320 13.98 -12.87 -1.22
CA ILE A 320 12.66 -12.32 -0.88
C ILE A 320 12.70 -11.87 0.57
N GLU A 321 12.55 -10.57 0.80
CA GLU A 321 12.35 -10.03 2.14
C GLU A 321 10.89 -9.66 2.37
N VAL A 322 10.39 -9.97 3.58
CA VAL A 322 9.03 -9.67 3.99
C VAL A 322 9.05 -8.59 5.06
N LEU A 323 8.67 -7.38 4.68
CA LEU A 323 8.55 -6.23 5.59
C LEU A 323 7.18 -6.28 6.27
N ARG A 324 7.08 -6.98 7.39
CA ARG A 324 5.81 -7.28 8.08
C ARG A 324 5.11 -6.03 8.62
N LEU A 325 5.65 -5.43 9.69
CA LEU A 325 5.03 -4.33 10.42
C LEU A 325 5.48 -2.94 9.95
N HIS A 326 6.45 -2.86 9.08
CA HIS A 326 6.99 -1.59 8.62
C HIS A 326 5.92 -0.67 8.02
N TYR A 327 4.98 -1.25 7.27
CA TYR A 327 3.92 -0.42 6.69
C TYR A 327 2.86 -0.01 7.74
N SER A 328 2.61 -0.83 8.76
CA SER A 328 1.76 -0.42 9.89
C SER A 328 2.35 0.83 10.57
N HIS A 329 3.65 0.84 10.85
CA HIS A 329 4.34 2.01 11.41
C HIS A 329 4.29 3.22 10.46
N THR A 330 4.53 3.02 9.16
CA THR A 330 4.45 4.09 8.16
C THR A 330 3.05 4.73 8.12
N LEU A 331 2.00 3.91 8.07
CA LEU A 331 0.60 4.36 8.04
C LEU A 331 0.18 5.06 9.32
N ARG A 332 0.71 4.63 10.47
CA ARG A 332 0.51 5.32 11.74
C ARG A 332 1.04 6.74 11.68
N HIS A 333 2.28 6.95 11.23
CA HIS A 333 2.85 8.29 11.08
C HIS A 333 2.05 9.15 10.10
N TRP A 334 1.68 8.60 8.94
CA TRP A 334 0.85 9.34 7.97
C TRP A 334 -0.49 9.75 8.57
N LYS A 335 -1.14 8.86 9.31
CA LYS A 335 -2.41 9.14 9.99
C LYS A 335 -2.24 10.23 11.06
N GLU A 336 -1.21 10.12 11.90
CA GLU A 336 -0.90 11.12 12.93
C GLU A 336 -0.66 12.50 12.29
N ASN A 337 0.09 12.57 11.20
CA ASN A 337 0.31 13.80 10.44
C ASN A 337 -1.01 14.36 9.86
N CYS A 338 -1.90 13.51 9.34
CA CYS A 338 -3.22 13.94 8.88
C CYS A 338 -4.06 14.50 10.01
N ILE A 339 -4.08 13.84 11.18
CA ILE A 339 -4.83 14.31 12.36
C ILE A 339 -4.29 15.66 12.83
N ASN A 340 -2.97 15.83 12.89
CA ASN A 340 -2.33 17.08 13.27
C ASN A 340 -2.60 18.23 12.29
N ASN A 341 -2.89 17.92 11.02
CA ASN A 341 -3.25 18.89 9.98
C ASN A 341 -4.74 18.87 9.62
N ARG A 342 -5.60 18.33 10.50
CA ARG A 342 -7.04 18.16 10.26
C ARG A 342 -7.73 19.40 9.72
N GLU A 343 -7.53 20.53 10.38
CA GLU A 343 -8.20 21.79 10.00
C GLU A 343 -7.83 22.23 8.58
N LYS A 344 -6.55 22.13 8.21
CA LYS A 344 -6.08 22.45 6.84
C LYS A 344 -6.69 21.51 5.80
N ILE A 345 -6.79 20.21 6.12
CA ILE A 345 -7.37 19.22 5.19
C ILE A 345 -8.87 19.50 5.00
N ILE A 346 -9.59 19.87 6.07
CA ILE A 346 -11.01 20.23 5.98
C ILE A 346 -11.22 21.53 5.18
N GLU A 347 -10.32 22.51 5.33
CA GLU A 347 -10.35 23.75 4.54
C GLU A 347 -10.10 23.50 3.05
N MET A 348 -9.18 22.58 2.72
CA MET A 348 -8.87 22.20 1.33
C MET A 348 -9.99 21.39 0.66
N PHE A 349 -10.73 20.61 1.43
CA PHE A 349 -11.76 19.70 0.92
C PHE A 349 -13.06 19.86 1.70
N ASP A 350 -13.31 18.95 2.66
CA ASP A 350 -14.41 19.00 3.64
C ASP A 350 -14.21 17.95 4.76
N GLU A 351 -15.11 17.94 5.74
CA GLU A 351 -15.12 16.97 6.84
C GLU A 351 -15.30 15.53 6.35
N LYS A 352 -16.11 15.31 5.30
CA LYS A 352 -16.37 14.00 4.73
C LYS A 352 -15.10 13.41 4.10
N PHE A 353 -14.33 14.22 3.37
CA PHE A 353 -13.04 13.83 2.82
C PHE A 353 -12.05 13.48 3.93
N PHE A 354 -11.95 14.30 4.99
CA PHE A 354 -11.07 14.00 6.12
C PHE A 354 -11.41 12.66 6.76
N ARG A 355 -12.69 12.37 7.04
CA ARG A 355 -13.14 11.09 7.61
C ARG A 355 -12.82 9.91 6.68
N MET A 356 -13.00 10.09 5.37
CA MET A 356 -12.64 9.07 4.37
C MET A 356 -11.13 8.78 4.41
N TRP A 357 -10.30 9.82 4.46
CA TRP A 357 -8.85 9.68 4.46
C TRP A 357 -8.32 9.08 5.77
N GLU A 358 -8.88 9.50 6.91
CA GLU A 358 -8.60 8.90 8.21
C GLU A 358 -8.96 7.41 8.24
N PHE A 359 -10.14 7.05 7.72
CA PHE A 359 -10.55 5.64 7.63
C PHE A 359 -9.62 4.82 6.73
N TYR A 360 -9.19 5.38 5.61
CA TYR A 360 -8.19 4.75 4.75
C TYR A 360 -6.90 4.44 5.50
N LEU A 361 -6.30 5.44 6.12
CA LEU A 361 -5.02 5.28 6.81
C LEU A 361 -5.11 4.35 8.03
N ALA A 362 -6.13 4.53 8.86
CA ALA A 362 -6.35 3.69 10.05
C ALA A 362 -6.69 2.24 9.67
N GLY A 363 -7.55 2.05 8.68
CA GLY A 363 -7.93 0.71 8.21
C GLY A 363 -6.75 -0.05 7.60
N CYS A 364 -5.93 0.63 6.79
CA CYS A 364 -4.71 0.03 6.24
C CYS A 364 -3.66 -0.25 7.32
N GLU A 365 -3.44 0.66 8.28
CA GLU A 365 -2.55 0.40 9.43
C GLU A 365 -2.89 -0.91 10.12
N MET A 366 -4.18 -1.10 10.44
CA MET A 366 -4.65 -2.28 11.13
C MET A 366 -4.63 -3.54 10.26
N ALA A 367 -4.79 -3.41 8.93
CA ALA A 367 -4.65 -4.53 8.00
C ALA A 367 -3.22 -5.08 7.96
N PHE A 368 -2.19 -4.23 8.13
CA PHE A 368 -0.79 -4.66 8.27
C PHE A 368 -0.47 -5.14 9.69
N LYS A 369 -1.12 -4.62 10.73
CA LYS A 369 -0.86 -4.99 12.13
C LYS A 369 -1.47 -6.36 12.48
N TRP A 370 -2.72 -6.58 12.13
CA TRP A 370 -3.51 -7.74 12.55
C TRP A 370 -3.98 -8.63 11.40
N GLY A 371 -4.04 -8.07 10.19
CA GLY A 371 -4.50 -8.76 9.00
C GLY A 371 -3.41 -9.59 8.33
N ASP A 372 -3.56 -9.76 7.02
CA ASP A 372 -2.68 -10.56 6.18
C ASP A 372 -1.81 -9.73 5.23
N GLN A 373 -1.89 -8.41 5.32
CA GLN A 373 -1.11 -7.53 4.48
C GLN A 373 0.35 -7.49 4.93
N VAL A 374 1.26 -7.56 3.96
CA VAL A 374 2.71 -7.41 4.14
C VAL A 374 3.28 -6.64 2.95
N VAL A 375 4.55 -6.29 3.02
CA VAL A 375 5.28 -5.83 1.86
C VAL A 375 6.34 -6.85 1.51
N TYR A 376 6.43 -7.20 0.23
CA TYR A 376 7.48 -8.04 -0.33
C TYR A 376 8.51 -7.18 -1.05
N GLN A 377 9.78 -7.52 -0.89
CA GLN A 377 10.86 -7.07 -1.75
C GLN A 377 11.46 -8.28 -2.46
N PHE A 378 11.19 -8.42 -3.75
CA PHE A 378 11.75 -9.48 -4.59
C PHE A 378 13.02 -8.97 -5.24
N GLN A 379 14.16 -9.56 -4.93
CA GLN A 379 15.42 -9.34 -5.63
C GLN A 379 15.56 -10.40 -6.72
N LEU A 380 15.63 -9.95 -7.97
CA LEU A 380 15.60 -10.81 -9.15
C LEU A 380 16.84 -10.61 -9.98
N THR A 381 17.37 -11.69 -10.56
CA THR A 381 18.56 -11.68 -11.40
C THR A 381 18.36 -12.57 -12.64
N LYS A 382 19.28 -12.52 -13.59
CA LYS A 382 19.34 -13.45 -14.73
C LYS A 382 20.43 -14.50 -14.52
N ASN A 383 21.46 -14.21 -13.74
CA ASN A 383 22.57 -15.10 -13.42
C ASN A 383 22.70 -15.31 -11.91
N TYR A 384 23.09 -16.49 -11.49
CA TYR A 384 23.33 -16.82 -10.08
C TYR A 384 24.48 -16.00 -9.45
N THR A 385 25.42 -15.51 -10.26
CA THR A 385 26.58 -14.74 -9.82
C THR A 385 26.35 -13.23 -9.76
N SER A 386 25.18 -12.73 -10.14
CA SER A 386 24.86 -11.29 -10.14
C SER A 386 24.82 -10.69 -8.73
N THR A 387 24.52 -11.51 -7.72
CA THR A 387 24.51 -11.10 -6.31
C THR A 387 25.57 -11.85 -5.50
N PRO A 388 26.09 -11.25 -4.39
CA PRO A 388 26.92 -11.97 -3.44
C PRO A 388 26.25 -13.22 -2.87
N VAL A 389 27.06 -14.21 -2.45
CA VAL A 389 26.56 -15.48 -1.89
C VAL A 389 25.81 -15.30 -0.58
N THR A 390 26.26 -14.36 0.27
CA THR A 390 25.60 -14.05 1.55
C THR A 390 24.86 -12.72 1.48
N ARG A 391 23.93 -12.50 2.41
CA ARG A 391 23.14 -11.26 2.51
C ARG A 391 23.88 -10.13 3.23
N ASP A 392 25.11 -10.33 3.68
CA ASP A 392 25.86 -9.37 4.51
C ASP A 392 26.00 -8.00 3.85
N TYR A 393 26.17 -7.97 2.52
CA TYR A 393 26.27 -6.73 1.73
C TYR A 393 25.03 -5.80 1.86
N ILE A 394 23.90 -6.34 2.29
CA ILE A 394 22.65 -5.56 2.48
C ILE A 394 22.70 -4.78 3.81
N TYR A 395 23.45 -5.30 4.80
CA TYR A 395 23.44 -4.77 6.17
C TYR A 395 24.72 -4.05 6.57
N GLN A 396 25.76 -4.10 5.74
CA GLN A 396 27.06 -3.42 5.98
C GLN A 396 27.03 -1.90 5.82
#